data_e1aa32ac2d75b9c08c3c87f8ef9e81b3
#
_entry.id   e1aa32ac2d75b9c08c3c87f8ef9e81b3
#
_cell.length_a   1.000
_cell.length_b   1.000
_cell.length_c   1.000
_cell.angle_alpha   90.00
_cell.angle_beta   90.00
_cell.angle_gamma   90.00
#
_symmetry.space_group_name_H-M   'P 1'
#
loop_
_entity.id
_entity.type
_entity.pdbx_description
1 polymer ?
#
loop_
_entity_poly.entity_id
_entity_poly.type
_entity_poly.pdbx_seq_one_letter_code
_entity_poly.pdbx_strand_id
1 'polypeptide(L)' 'MKKYQNFTNAELNLKMKSLENEYESTKHKILELIEKMEKLDSEYIEAKAEVENRNKGIWQ' A
#
# COMPACT_ATOMS: atom_id res chain seq x y z
N MET A 1 -20.64 21.46 -8.62
CA MET A 1 -19.70 22.43 -9.18
C MET A 1 -18.77 21.78 -10.20
N LYS A 2 -18.65 22.39 -11.38
CA LYS A 2 -17.89 21.78 -12.47
C LYS A 2 -16.47 22.33 -12.52
N LYS A 3 -15.57 21.61 -11.87
CA LYS A 3 -14.17 22.01 -11.73
C LYS A 3 -13.45 22.25 -13.06
N TYR A 4 -13.79 21.48 -14.09
CA TYR A 4 -13.10 21.55 -15.38
C TYR A 4 -13.94 22.16 -16.48
N GLN A 5 -14.95 22.92 -16.10
CA GLN A 5 -15.90 23.50 -17.04
C GLN A 5 -15.26 24.39 -18.12
N ASN A 6 -14.22 25.13 -17.76
CA ASN A 6 -13.55 26.05 -18.67
C ASN A 6 -12.39 25.43 -19.44
N PHE A 7 -12.16 24.15 -19.28
CA PHE A 7 -11.09 23.46 -19.99
C PHE A 7 -11.55 23.10 -21.40
N THR A 8 -10.64 23.19 -22.36
CA THR A 8 -10.89 22.67 -23.70
C THR A 8 -10.82 21.14 -23.66
N ASN A 9 -11.32 20.48 -24.71
CA ASN A 9 -11.24 19.04 -24.82
C ASN A 9 -9.80 18.55 -24.80
N ALA A 10 -8.90 19.27 -25.45
CA ALA A 10 -7.48 18.91 -25.47
C ALA A 10 -6.89 18.98 -24.06
N GLU A 11 -7.23 20.03 -23.31
CA GLU A 11 -6.76 20.19 -21.93
C GLU A 11 -7.30 19.10 -21.03
N LEU A 12 -8.57 18.74 -21.21
CA LEU A 12 -9.20 17.67 -20.44
C LEU A 12 -8.52 16.32 -20.71
N ASN A 13 -8.21 16.04 -21.96
CA ASN A 13 -7.52 14.81 -22.33
C ASN A 13 -6.14 14.71 -21.69
N LEU A 14 -5.39 15.81 -21.68
CA LEU A 14 -4.09 15.87 -21.03
C LEU A 14 -4.21 15.66 -19.53
N LYS A 15 -5.22 16.30 -18.93
CA LYS A 15 -5.45 16.16 -17.49
C LYS A 15 -5.84 14.74 -17.13
N MET A 16 -6.69 14.12 -17.92
CA MET A 16 -7.10 12.74 -17.71
C MET A 16 -5.89 11.79 -17.77
N LYS A 17 -5.02 12.02 -18.75
CA LYS A 17 -3.82 11.20 -18.90
C LYS A 17 -2.90 11.33 -17.70
N SER A 18 -2.72 12.55 -17.21
CA SER A 18 -1.90 12.83 -16.04
C SER A 18 -2.47 12.13 -14.80
N LEU A 19 -3.79 12.22 -14.62
CA LEU A 19 -4.46 11.58 -13.47
C LEU A 19 -4.36 10.05 -13.54
N GLU A 20 -4.49 9.48 -14.74
CA GLU A 20 -4.31 8.05 -14.92
C GLU A 20 -2.91 7.60 -14.52
N ASN A 21 -1.90 8.34 -14.94
CA ASN A 21 -0.51 8.02 -14.62
C ASN A 21 -0.26 8.10 -13.12
N GLU A 22 -0.79 9.11 -12.45
CA GLU A 22 -0.68 9.24 -11.00
C GLU A 22 -1.40 8.11 -10.28
N TYR A 23 -2.56 7.74 -10.78
CA TYR A 23 -3.34 6.65 -10.20
C TYR A 23 -2.58 5.34 -10.29
N GLU A 24 -2.03 5.02 -11.44
CA GLU A 24 -1.26 3.80 -11.63
C GLU A 24 -0.01 3.76 -10.76
N SER A 25 0.71 4.87 -10.69
CA SER A 25 1.90 5.00 -9.85
C SER A 25 1.55 4.80 -8.38
N THR A 26 0.47 5.42 -7.93
CA THR A 26 0.01 5.30 -6.55
C THR A 26 -0.43 3.88 -6.23
N LYS A 27 -1.11 3.24 -7.17
CA LYS A 27 -1.55 1.86 -7.03
C LYS A 27 -0.36 0.92 -6.82
N HIS A 28 0.71 1.11 -7.59
CA HIS A 28 1.93 0.33 -7.42
C HIS A 28 2.54 0.51 -6.03
N LYS A 29 2.57 1.74 -5.54
CA LYS A 29 3.08 2.02 -4.19
C LYS A 29 2.25 1.32 -3.12
N ILE A 30 0.94 1.31 -3.30
CA ILE A 30 0.03 0.63 -2.37
C ILE A 30 0.34 -0.86 -2.33
N LEU A 31 0.50 -1.48 -3.50
CA LEU A 31 0.80 -2.90 -3.58
C LEU A 31 2.13 -3.24 -2.93
N GLU A 32 3.16 -2.41 -3.15
CA GLU A 32 4.46 -2.59 -2.52
C GLU A 32 4.36 -2.51 -0.99
N LEU A 33 3.57 -1.56 -0.50
CA LEU A 33 3.38 -1.39 0.94
C LEU A 33 2.61 -2.56 1.55
N ILE A 34 1.63 -3.10 0.83
CA ILE A 34 0.89 -4.28 1.29
C ILE A 34 1.82 -5.48 1.42
N GLU A 35 2.68 -5.71 0.41
CA GLU A 35 3.65 -6.80 0.47
C GLU A 35 4.60 -6.65 1.64
N LYS A 36 5.07 -5.43 1.87
CA LYS A 36 5.95 -5.14 2.99
C LYS A 36 5.26 -5.39 4.32
N MET A 37 4.00 -4.98 4.43
CA MET A 37 3.21 -5.18 5.63
C MET A 37 3.00 -6.66 5.92
N GLU A 38 2.69 -7.45 4.90
CA GLU A 38 2.52 -8.89 5.03
C GLU A 38 3.79 -9.58 5.49
N LYS A 39 4.92 -9.15 4.97
CA LYS A 39 6.23 -9.68 5.36
C LYS A 39 6.53 -9.38 6.83
N LEU A 40 6.29 -8.13 7.25
CA LEU A 40 6.50 -7.73 8.63
C LEU A 40 5.58 -8.49 9.58
N ASP A 41 4.35 -8.73 9.16
CA ASP A 41 3.38 -9.48 9.94
C ASP A 41 3.85 -10.92 10.14
N SER A 42 4.34 -11.56 9.07
CA SER A 42 4.89 -12.91 9.15
C SER A 42 6.07 -12.99 10.12
N GLU A 43 6.97 -12.02 10.04
CA GLU A 43 8.13 -11.96 10.93
C GLU A 43 7.70 -11.75 12.38
N TYR A 44 6.70 -10.92 12.59
CA TYR A 44 6.16 -10.69 13.93
C TYR A 44 5.58 -11.98 14.53
N ILE A 45 4.80 -12.70 13.74
CA ILE A 45 4.20 -13.97 14.18
C ILE A 45 5.27 -14.98 14.55
N GLU A 46 6.32 -15.10 13.73
CA GLU A 46 7.42 -16.02 14.01
C GLU A 46 8.15 -15.63 15.30
N ALA A 47 8.43 -14.36 15.48
CA ALA A 47 9.11 -13.87 16.68
C ALA A 47 8.25 -14.12 17.93
N LYS A 48 6.96 -13.87 17.81
CA LYS A 48 6.02 -14.09 18.91
C LYS A 48 5.97 -15.56 19.30
N ALA A 49 5.92 -16.44 18.31
CA ALA A 49 5.93 -17.89 18.55
C ALA A 49 7.18 -18.34 19.30
N GLU A 50 8.33 -17.76 18.93
CA GLU A 50 9.59 -18.10 19.61
C GLU A 50 9.59 -17.63 21.06
N VAL A 51 9.08 -16.45 21.33
CA VAL A 51 8.96 -15.95 22.70
C VAL A 51 8.06 -16.87 23.53
N GLU A 52 6.94 -17.31 22.98
CA GLU A 52 6.04 -18.22 23.65
C GLU A 52 6.68 -19.57 23.93
N ASN A 53 7.47 -20.09 23.00
CA ASN A 53 8.21 -21.34 23.19
C ASN A 53 9.20 -21.22 24.33
N ARG A 54 9.93 -20.13 24.39
CA ARG A 54 10.90 -19.90 25.47
C ARG A 54 10.23 -19.77 26.82
N ASN A 55 9.09 -19.10 26.85
CA ASN A 55 8.33 -18.97 28.09
C ASN A 55 7.83 -20.31 28.60
N LYS A 56 7.38 -21.18 27.70
CA LYS A 56 6.98 -22.55 28.07
C LYS A 56 8.14 -23.33 28.65
N GLY A 57 9.32 -23.18 28.05
CA GLY A 57 10.53 -23.83 28.54
C GLY A 57 10.90 -23.40 29.95
N ILE A 58 10.68 -22.10 30.26
CA ILE A 58 10.97 -21.56 31.58
C ILE A 58 10.08 -22.16 32.67
N TRP A 59 8.81 -22.41 32.32
CA TRP A 59 7.84 -22.92 33.27
C TRP A 59 7.90 -24.41 33.49
N GLN A 60 8.62 -25.13 32.68
CA GLN A 60 8.85 -26.55 32.87
C GLN A 60 10.01 -26.81 33.85
#